data_081118a238d7a505ec037d1f6fdd76d2
#
_entry.id   081118a238d7a505ec037d1f6fdd76d2
#
_cell.length_a   1.000
_cell.length_b   1.000
_cell.length_c   1.000
_cell.angle_alpha   90.00
_cell.angle_beta   90.00
_cell.angle_gamma   90.00
#
_symmetry.space_group_name_H-M   'P 1'
#
loop_
_entity.id
_entity.type
_entity.pdbx_description
1 polymer ?
#
loop_
_entity_poly.entity_id
_entity_poly.type
_entity_poly.pdbx_seq_one_letter_code
_entity_poly.pdbx_strand_id
1 'polypeptide(L)'
;MQRAARRRGAHVRVPAAPHDMSDHLAAPTPAAALARQHGQLTGAAPFDLGRALTAHDHTLGRAYAVARTAATDNRRIEPAAEWLIDNVYLIRNEIREVREALPATVWRRLPRHQTEDGVVVPRMLRVLRACIAQLDGNVEPDAIERYLDEYQQRTTLDLVELWTLPVLVRIVLIEGLAGCAAAIALRLEAYSSAEFWAEHLIDIAAHTPNDMLPRVAEMAHADPFVSPAFAAEFYRLLEGKHPALKLALTFAEQQLAQRGTSVGRVIDGESRAQAADQVSIANRINSLRRVVDYNWSELIERVGIVDRILADDPARAYMQMDFITRGRYRHAVESLAQRSGSAESEVARRAIELAEVDCAPGTDPHAHHVGYYLIGRGRDAFERGLGARAPAEYRLAARLRRWPVMT
;
A
#
# COMPACT_ATOMS: atom_id res chain seq x y z
N MET A 1 48.38 -21.14 -19.51
CA MET A 1 47.48 -20.15 -20.15
C MET A 1 46.18 -20.13 -19.36
N GLN A 2 46.12 -19.23 -18.40
CA GLN A 2 44.94 -19.03 -17.52
C GLN A 2 44.10 -17.90 -18.09
N ARG A 3 42.84 -18.18 -18.41
CA ARG A 3 41.82 -17.15 -18.67
C ARG A 3 40.94 -17.02 -17.44
N ALA A 4 41.15 -15.96 -16.68
CA ALA A 4 40.31 -15.55 -15.58
C ALA A 4 38.99 -14.95 -16.11
N ALA A 5 37.87 -15.62 -15.82
CA ALA A 5 36.54 -15.10 -16.06
C ALA A 5 36.19 -14.05 -14.97
N ARG A 6 36.20 -12.79 -15.33
CA ARG A 6 35.65 -11.68 -14.49
C ARG A 6 34.13 -11.82 -14.47
N ARG A 7 33.56 -12.34 -13.40
CA ARG A 7 32.14 -12.18 -13.07
C ARG A 7 31.93 -10.73 -12.60
N ARG A 8 31.25 -9.95 -13.42
CA ARG A 8 30.70 -8.66 -13.02
C ARG A 8 29.60 -8.91 -11.99
N GLY A 9 29.83 -8.57 -10.74
CA GLY A 9 28.80 -8.52 -9.72
C GLY A 9 27.78 -7.43 -10.08
N ALA A 10 26.58 -7.84 -10.41
CA ALA A 10 25.43 -6.95 -10.46
C ALA A 10 25.12 -6.52 -9.01
N HIS A 11 25.50 -5.31 -8.65
CA HIS A 11 24.99 -4.69 -7.44
C HIS A 11 23.49 -4.51 -7.61
N VAL A 12 22.71 -5.45 -7.06
CA VAL A 12 21.29 -5.22 -6.78
C VAL A 12 21.27 -4.10 -5.76
N ARG A 13 20.89 -2.89 -6.19
CA ARG A 13 20.50 -1.82 -5.27
C ARG A 13 19.30 -2.34 -4.49
N VAL A 14 19.53 -2.79 -3.26
CA VAL A 14 18.50 -2.95 -2.26
C VAL A 14 17.86 -1.56 -2.12
N PRO A 15 16.52 -1.40 -2.25
CA PRO A 15 15.88 -0.15 -1.93
C PRO A 15 16.30 0.18 -0.49
N ALA A 16 16.77 1.41 -0.27
CA ALA A 16 17.16 1.89 1.03
C ALA A 16 16.03 1.53 2.02
N ALA A 17 16.43 0.99 3.17
CA ALA A 17 15.52 0.80 4.29
C ALA A 17 14.72 2.10 4.48
N PRO A 18 13.42 2.03 4.81
CA PRO A 18 12.63 3.23 5.04
C PRO A 18 13.40 4.10 6.02
N HIS A 19 13.71 5.31 5.58
CA HIS A 19 14.35 6.34 6.38
C HIS A 19 13.74 6.36 7.77
N ASP A 20 14.60 6.49 8.75
CA ASP A 20 14.38 6.73 10.15
C ASP A 20 12.96 7.21 10.49
N MET A 21 12.14 6.25 10.98
CA MET A 21 10.75 6.54 11.39
C MET A 21 10.68 7.41 12.64
N SER A 22 11.82 7.78 13.23
CA SER A 22 11.88 8.66 14.42
C SER A 22 11.69 10.13 14.08
N ASP A 23 11.92 10.57 12.82
CA ASP A 23 11.74 11.97 12.40
C ASP A 23 10.35 12.27 11.81
N HIS A 24 9.52 11.27 11.57
CA HIS A 24 8.17 11.44 11.02
C HIS A 24 7.04 11.37 12.05
N LEU A 25 7.31 11.59 13.32
CA LEU A 25 6.31 12.07 14.30
C LEU A 25 6.02 13.57 14.13
N ALA A 26 6.37 14.15 12.99
CA ALA A 26 5.73 15.37 12.52
C ALA A 26 4.23 15.08 12.36
N ALA A 27 3.40 15.98 12.88
CA ALA A 27 1.94 15.90 12.84
C ALA A 27 1.44 15.32 11.52
N PRO A 28 0.51 14.36 11.55
CA PRO A 28 0.07 13.67 10.35
C PRO A 28 -0.24 14.69 9.27
N THR A 29 0.29 14.47 8.06
CA THR A 29 -0.02 15.35 6.93
C THR A 29 -1.53 15.28 6.72
N PRO A 30 -2.31 16.34 6.98
CA PRO A 30 -3.75 16.27 6.85
C PRO A 30 -4.15 15.80 5.45
N ALA A 31 -5.18 14.97 5.33
CA ALA A 31 -5.72 14.54 4.04
C ALA A 31 -5.90 15.72 3.08
N ALA A 32 -6.32 16.88 3.61
CA ALA A 32 -6.43 18.15 2.89
C ALA A 32 -5.08 18.72 2.39
N ALA A 33 -3.95 18.41 3.01
CA ALA A 33 -2.64 18.82 2.52
C ALA A 33 -2.20 17.94 1.35
N LEU A 34 -2.47 16.64 1.43
CA LEU A 34 -2.21 15.70 0.34
C LEU A 34 -3.01 16.04 -0.91
N ALA A 35 -4.26 16.47 -0.77
CA ALA A 35 -5.12 16.88 -1.87
C ALA A 35 -4.59 18.11 -2.66
N ARG A 36 -3.74 18.95 -2.04
CA ARG A 36 -3.14 20.11 -2.71
C ARG A 36 -1.96 19.78 -3.62
N GLN A 37 -1.36 18.61 -3.48
CA GLN A 37 -0.12 18.22 -4.18
C GLN A 37 -0.38 17.61 -5.57
N HIS A 38 -1.42 18.08 -6.29
CA HIS A 38 -1.67 17.61 -7.65
C HIS A 38 -0.73 18.29 -8.64
N GLY A 39 0.39 17.60 -8.97
CA GLY A 39 1.31 18.01 -10.02
C GLY A 39 0.92 17.45 -11.40
N GLN A 40 1.33 18.12 -12.47
CA GLN A 40 1.17 17.62 -13.84
C GLN A 40 2.08 16.39 -14.06
N LEU A 41 1.55 15.40 -14.80
CA LEU A 41 2.28 14.19 -15.17
C LEU A 41 3.35 14.53 -16.20
N THR A 42 4.62 14.37 -15.84
CA THR A 42 5.75 14.48 -16.78
C THR A 42 6.44 13.13 -16.90
N GLY A 43 6.38 12.51 -18.08
CA GLY A 43 7.24 11.46 -18.62
C GLY A 43 7.77 10.29 -17.77
N ALA A 44 7.27 10.09 -16.57
CA ALA A 44 7.74 9.06 -15.65
C ALA A 44 7.14 7.67 -15.93
N ALA A 45 7.86 6.60 -15.57
CA ALA A 45 7.39 5.25 -15.73
C ALA A 45 6.18 4.96 -14.84
N PRO A 46 5.11 4.33 -15.37
CA PRO A 46 3.95 3.98 -14.56
C PRO A 46 4.30 2.86 -13.56
N PHE A 47 3.75 2.96 -12.36
CA PHE A 47 3.83 1.91 -11.35
C PHE A 47 3.18 0.61 -11.86
N ASP A 48 3.95 -0.48 -11.87
CA ASP A 48 3.50 -1.81 -12.28
C ASP A 48 3.06 -2.60 -11.03
N LEU A 49 1.74 -2.72 -10.84
CA LEU A 49 1.15 -3.45 -9.72
C LEU A 49 1.53 -4.94 -9.73
N GLY A 50 1.52 -5.58 -10.90
CA GLY A 50 1.83 -7.01 -11.01
C GLY A 50 3.26 -7.31 -10.56
N ARG A 51 4.21 -6.47 -10.99
CA ARG A 51 5.60 -6.56 -10.58
C ARG A 51 5.77 -6.27 -9.08
N ALA A 52 5.08 -5.26 -8.56
CA ALA A 52 5.12 -4.91 -7.13
C ALA A 52 4.60 -6.06 -6.25
N LEU A 53 3.43 -6.62 -6.57
CA LEU A 53 2.86 -7.76 -5.84
C LEU A 53 3.75 -9.02 -5.92
N THR A 54 4.44 -9.23 -7.04
CA THR A 54 5.39 -10.34 -7.17
C THR A 54 6.62 -10.11 -6.27
N ALA A 55 7.12 -8.87 -6.21
CA ALA A 55 8.23 -8.53 -5.32
C ALA A 55 7.84 -8.67 -3.83
N HIS A 56 6.61 -8.27 -3.46
CA HIS A 56 6.11 -8.43 -2.10
C HIS A 56 5.96 -9.91 -1.72
N ASP A 57 5.40 -10.75 -2.60
CA ASP A 57 5.26 -12.19 -2.39
C ASP A 57 6.63 -12.86 -2.21
N HIS A 58 7.62 -12.49 -3.00
CA HIS A 58 9.00 -12.98 -2.87
C HIS A 58 9.62 -12.56 -1.52
N THR A 59 9.46 -11.30 -1.13
CA THR A 59 9.98 -10.78 0.15
C THR A 59 9.35 -11.52 1.33
N LEU A 60 8.03 -11.68 1.35
CA LEU A 60 7.30 -12.42 2.36
C LEU A 60 7.72 -13.90 2.40
N GLY A 61 7.91 -14.53 1.23
CA GLY A 61 8.36 -15.91 1.11
C GLY A 61 9.78 -16.12 1.66
N ARG A 62 10.70 -15.20 1.37
CA ARG A 62 12.06 -15.21 1.92
C ARG A 62 12.05 -15.06 3.45
N ALA A 63 11.33 -14.07 3.94
CA ALA A 63 11.23 -13.82 5.38
C ALA A 63 10.62 -15.01 6.14
N TYR A 64 9.56 -15.59 5.58
CA TYR A 64 8.98 -16.83 6.11
C TYR A 64 9.98 -17.99 6.17
N ALA A 65 10.77 -18.19 5.09
CA ALA A 65 11.77 -19.25 5.05
C ALA A 65 12.85 -19.06 6.15
N VAL A 66 13.37 -17.82 6.28
CA VAL A 66 14.37 -17.48 7.32
C VAL A 66 13.81 -17.68 8.72
N ALA A 67 12.60 -17.17 8.98
CA ALA A 67 11.94 -17.28 10.28
C ALA A 67 11.66 -18.76 10.65
N ARG A 68 11.16 -19.54 9.69
CA ARG A 68 10.90 -20.97 9.88
C ARG A 68 12.17 -21.77 10.16
N THR A 69 13.27 -21.48 9.45
CA THR A 69 14.56 -22.12 9.68
C THR A 69 15.06 -21.80 11.09
N ALA A 70 15.02 -20.53 11.50
CA ALA A 70 15.42 -20.13 12.85
C ALA A 70 14.59 -20.85 13.93
N ALA A 71 13.26 -20.94 13.75
CA ALA A 71 12.37 -21.66 14.65
C ALA A 71 12.68 -23.17 14.72
N THR A 72 12.95 -23.80 13.56
CA THR A 72 13.27 -25.24 13.48
C THR A 72 14.60 -25.55 14.15
N ASP A 73 15.59 -24.67 14.00
CA ASP A 73 16.93 -24.80 14.61
C ASP A 73 16.93 -24.40 16.10
N ASN A 74 15.77 -24.13 16.69
CA ASN A 74 15.60 -23.65 18.06
C ASN A 74 16.42 -22.39 18.38
N ARG A 75 16.60 -21.53 17.35
CA ARG A 75 17.24 -20.22 17.49
C ARG A 75 16.25 -19.19 17.99
N ARG A 76 16.78 -18.06 18.42
CA ARG A 76 15.96 -16.94 18.84
C ARG A 76 15.12 -16.42 17.66
N ILE A 77 13.81 -16.41 17.85
CA ILE A 77 12.86 -15.70 16.99
C ILE A 77 12.15 -14.61 17.79
N GLU A 78 11.70 -13.58 17.13
CA GLU A 78 10.94 -12.50 17.74
C GLU A 78 9.43 -12.71 17.52
N PRO A 79 8.54 -12.14 18.37
CA PRO A 79 7.09 -12.33 18.22
C PRO A 79 6.54 -11.89 16.86
N ALA A 80 7.15 -10.87 16.22
CA ALA A 80 6.78 -10.47 14.88
C ALA A 80 7.03 -11.58 13.83
N ALA A 81 8.11 -12.37 14.00
CA ALA A 81 8.39 -13.51 13.13
C ALA A 81 7.39 -14.66 13.34
N GLU A 82 6.94 -14.89 14.58
CA GLU A 82 5.88 -15.86 14.89
C GLU A 82 4.57 -15.46 14.18
N TRP A 83 4.18 -14.18 14.26
CA TRP A 83 3.01 -13.66 13.53
C TRP A 83 3.10 -13.91 12.03
N LEU A 84 4.29 -13.74 11.44
CA LEU A 84 4.50 -14.00 10.01
C LEU A 84 4.35 -15.50 9.70
N ILE A 85 4.96 -16.38 10.52
CA ILE A 85 4.87 -17.83 10.33
C ILE A 85 3.42 -18.30 10.36
N ASP A 86 2.67 -17.86 11.37
CA ASP A 86 1.29 -18.30 11.60
C ASP A 86 0.31 -17.80 10.54
N ASN A 87 0.63 -16.68 9.86
CA ASN A 87 -0.30 -16.01 8.96
C ASN A 87 0.15 -15.96 7.49
N VAL A 88 1.25 -16.60 7.13
CA VAL A 88 1.77 -16.55 5.74
C VAL A 88 0.76 -17.03 4.70
N TYR A 89 -0.05 -18.02 5.03
CA TYR A 89 -1.08 -18.55 4.11
C TYR A 89 -2.21 -17.55 3.87
N LEU A 90 -2.64 -16.84 4.92
CA LEU A 90 -3.60 -15.75 4.80
C LEU A 90 -3.06 -14.68 3.85
N ILE A 91 -1.83 -14.21 4.09
CA ILE A 91 -1.21 -13.14 3.30
C ILE A 91 -1.08 -13.55 1.83
N ARG A 92 -0.63 -14.78 1.56
CA ARG A 92 -0.52 -15.29 0.19
C ARG A 92 -1.86 -15.46 -0.51
N ASN A 93 -2.89 -15.87 0.22
CA ASN A 93 -4.25 -15.92 -0.30
C ASN A 93 -4.71 -14.52 -0.73
N GLU A 94 -4.52 -13.52 0.12
CA GLU A 94 -4.88 -12.13 -0.19
C GLU A 94 -4.13 -11.57 -1.41
N ILE A 95 -2.84 -11.90 -1.57
CA ILE A 95 -2.08 -11.51 -2.77
C ILE A 95 -2.72 -12.11 -4.04
N ARG A 96 -3.19 -13.36 -3.98
CA ARG A 96 -3.88 -14.00 -5.11
C ARG A 96 -5.21 -13.34 -5.40
N GLU A 97 -6.04 -13.12 -4.38
CA GLU A 97 -7.33 -12.45 -4.49
C GLU A 97 -7.20 -11.04 -5.09
N VAL A 98 -6.20 -10.27 -4.66
CA VAL A 98 -5.91 -8.93 -5.21
C VAL A 98 -5.56 -9.00 -6.70
N ARG A 99 -4.77 -9.98 -7.12
CA ARG A 99 -4.41 -10.16 -8.54
C ARG A 99 -5.64 -10.47 -9.41
N GLU A 100 -6.58 -11.23 -8.88
CA GLU A 100 -7.82 -11.60 -9.59
C GLU A 100 -8.85 -10.47 -9.58
N ALA A 101 -8.98 -9.75 -8.47
CA ALA A 101 -9.98 -8.71 -8.27
C ALA A 101 -9.70 -7.40 -9.01
N LEU A 102 -8.45 -7.13 -9.42
CA LEU A 102 -8.08 -5.87 -10.07
C LEU A 102 -7.51 -6.08 -11.49
N PRO A 103 -8.37 -6.23 -12.51
CA PRO A 103 -7.94 -6.37 -13.89
C PRO A 103 -7.14 -5.15 -14.36
N ALA A 104 -6.18 -5.38 -15.26
CA ALA A 104 -5.35 -4.32 -15.81
C ALA A 104 -6.14 -3.20 -16.52
N THR A 105 -7.34 -3.50 -17.01
CA THR A 105 -8.26 -2.53 -17.62
C THR A 105 -8.78 -1.52 -16.60
N VAL A 106 -9.16 -1.96 -15.40
CA VAL A 106 -9.61 -1.10 -14.29
C VAL A 106 -8.43 -0.32 -13.74
N TRP A 107 -7.28 -0.97 -13.51
CA TRP A 107 -6.06 -0.33 -13.04
C TRP A 107 -5.62 0.84 -13.90
N ARG A 108 -5.74 0.72 -15.24
CA ARG A 108 -5.37 1.80 -16.18
C ARG A 108 -6.33 2.99 -16.16
N ARG A 109 -7.55 2.81 -15.72
CA ARG A 109 -8.58 3.88 -15.65
C ARG A 109 -8.46 4.73 -14.40
N LEU A 110 -7.76 4.25 -13.36
CA LEU A 110 -7.59 5.00 -12.12
C LEU A 110 -6.87 6.33 -12.39
N PRO A 111 -7.38 7.45 -11.86
CA PRO A 111 -6.67 8.72 -11.85
C PRO A 111 -5.28 8.59 -11.26
N ARG A 112 -4.29 9.20 -11.92
CA ARG A 112 -2.88 9.01 -11.58
C ARG A 112 -2.28 10.30 -11.04
N HIS A 113 -1.30 10.11 -10.18
CA HIS A 113 -0.52 11.19 -9.59
C HIS A 113 0.98 10.83 -9.65
N GLN A 114 1.83 11.82 -9.87
CA GLN A 114 3.27 11.66 -9.79
C GLN A 114 3.74 11.88 -8.35
N THR A 115 4.50 10.93 -7.82
CA THR A 115 5.17 11.08 -6.51
C THR A 115 6.39 11.98 -6.61
N GLU A 116 6.92 12.41 -5.47
CA GLU A 116 8.15 13.24 -5.42
C GLU A 116 9.34 12.55 -6.08
N ASP A 117 9.41 11.22 -6.00
CA ASP A 117 10.44 10.40 -6.66
C ASP A 117 10.21 10.23 -8.18
N GLY A 118 9.21 10.90 -8.74
CA GLY A 118 8.89 10.85 -10.16
C GLY A 118 8.09 9.62 -10.62
N VAL A 119 7.70 8.72 -9.74
CA VAL A 119 6.90 7.53 -10.08
C VAL A 119 5.43 7.91 -10.24
N VAL A 120 4.78 7.40 -11.29
CA VAL A 120 3.34 7.63 -11.53
C VAL A 120 2.51 6.51 -10.92
N VAL A 121 1.76 6.82 -9.88
CA VAL A 121 0.90 5.87 -9.15
C VAL A 121 -0.58 6.28 -9.22
N PRO A 122 -1.54 5.36 -9.04
CA PRO A 122 -2.92 5.74 -8.81
C PRO A 122 -3.05 6.69 -7.62
N ARG A 123 -3.82 7.76 -7.81
CA ARG A 123 -4.04 8.79 -6.77
C ARG A 123 -4.57 8.17 -5.48
N MET A 124 -5.58 7.31 -5.57
CA MET A 124 -6.17 6.65 -4.42
C MET A 124 -5.16 5.76 -3.66
N LEU A 125 -4.24 5.10 -4.35
CA LEU A 125 -3.20 4.31 -3.69
C LEU A 125 -2.31 5.18 -2.78
N ARG A 126 -1.97 6.39 -3.23
CA ARG A 126 -1.20 7.35 -2.43
C ARG A 126 -2.01 7.84 -1.22
N VAL A 127 -3.29 8.14 -1.42
CA VAL A 127 -4.20 8.56 -0.35
C VAL A 127 -4.30 7.48 0.73
N LEU A 128 -4.47 6.23 0.32
CA LEU A 128 -4.57 5.11 1.25
C LEU A 128 -3.26 4.78 1.96
N ARG A 129 -2.11 4.91 1.28
CA ARG A 129 -0.79 4.77 1.93
C ARG A 129 -0.65 5.76 3.09
N ALA A 130 -1.00 7.03 2.87
CA ALA A 130 -0.95 8.05 3.91
C ALA A 130 -1.95 7.78 5.04
N CYS A 131 -3.18 7.41 4.71
CA CYS A 131 -4.23 7.05 5.67
C CYS A 131 -3.80 5.87 6.55
N ILE A 132 -3.38 4.76 5.95
CA ILE A 132 -3.02 3.53 6.66
C ILE A 132 -1.72 3.69 7.45
N ALA A 133 -0.78 4.51 6.98
CA ALA A 133 0.42 4.86 7.75
C ALA A 133 0.06 5.64 9.03
N GLN A 134 -0.87 6.60 8.93
CA GLN A 134 -1.36 7.37 10.09
C GLN A 134 -2.06 6.47 11.13
N LEU A 135 -2.69 5.39 10.68
CA LEU A 135 -3.38 4.42 11.54
C LEU A 135 -2.46 3.29 12.02
N ASP A 136 -1.18 3.36 11.73
CA ASP A 136 -0.19 2.30 12.01
C ASP A 136 -0.66 0.90 11.55
N GLY A 137 -1.29 0.85 10.39
CA GLY A 137 -1.83 -0.38 9.83
C GLY A 137 -3.10 -0.91 10.49
N ASN A 138 -3.62 -0.26 11.55
CA ASN A 138 -4.88 -0.62 12.19
C ASN A 138 -6.06 0.00 11.44
N VAL A 139 -6.50 -0.66 10.38
CA VAL A 139 -7.56 -0.15 9.51
C VAL A 139 -8.93 -0.34 10.15
N GLU A 140 -9.57 0.78 10.47
CA GLU A 140 -10.97 0.85 10.88
C GLU A 140 -11.76 1.59 9.80
N PRO A 141 -12.88 1.04 9.33
CA PRO A 141 -13.67 1.62 8.23
C PRO A 141 -14.07 3.08 8.47
N ASP A 142 -14.51 3.40 9.68
CA ASP A 142 -14.90 4.77 10.05
C ASP A 142 -13.71 5.75 10.02
N ALA A 143 -12.49 5.27 10.25
CA ALA A 143 -11.29 6.09 10.13
C ALA A 143 -10.95 6.37 8.67
N ILE A 144 -11.13 5.37 7.78
CA ILE A 144 -11.01 5.55 6.33
C ILE A 144 -12.06 6.57 5.86
N GLU A 145 -13.32 6.41 6.27
CA GLU A 145 -14.41 7.30 5.89
C GLU A 145 -14.08 8.76 6.24
N ARG A 146 -13.72 9.04 7.49
CA ARG A 146 -13.33 10.40 7.93
C ARG A 146 -12.15 10.95 7.12
N TYR A 147 -11.15 10.13 6.84
CA TYR A 147 -9.99 10.55 6.07
C TYR A 147 -10.36 10.90 4.63
N LEU A 148 -11.21 10.09 3.99
CA LEU A 148 -11.66 10.33 2.62
C LEU A 148 -12.61 11.52 2.54
N ASP A 149 -13.47 11.75 3.53
CA ASP A 149 -14.33 12.93 3.61
C ASP A 149 -13.50 14.23 3.72
N GLU A 150 -12.47 14.24 4.57
CA GLU A 150 -11.54 15.37 4.67
C GLU A 150 -10.80 15.62 3.35
N TYR A 151 -10.36 14.56 2.70
CA TYR A 151 -9.71 14.63 1.39
C TYR A 151 -10.65 15.25 0.34
N GLN A 152 -11.91 14.82 0.32
CA GLN A 152 -12.92 15.25 -0.65
C GLN A 152 -13.42 16.68 -0.45
N GLN A 153 -13.14 17.31 0.68
CA GLN A 153 -13.39 18.77 0.85
C GLN A 153 -12.62 19.62 -0.19
N ARG A 154 -11.57 19.05 -0.81
CA ARG A 154 -10.73 19.76 -1.78
C ARG A 154 -10.68 19.09 -3.15
N THR A 155 -10.77 17.79 -3.20
CA THR A 155 -10.63 17.03 -4.45
C THR A 155 -11.58 15.85 -4.44
N THR A 156 -12.54 15.84 -5.33
CA THR A 156 -13.52 14.76 -5.48
C THR A 156 -12.88 13.46 -5.94
N LEU A 157 -13.35 12.35 -5.40
CA LEU A 157 -13.00 11.01 -5.84
C LEU A 157 -13.98 10.54 -6.92
N ASP A 158 -13.45 9.88 -7.94
CA ASP A 158 -14.24 9.28 -8.99
C ASP A 158 -14.83 7.93 -8.54
N LEU A 159 -15.95 7.52 -9.11
CA LEU A 159 -16.61 6.26 -8.79
C LEU A 159 -15.68 5.05 -8.96
N VAL A 160 -14.82 5.04 -9.99
CA VAL A 160 -13.84 3.96 -10.19
C VAL A 160 -12.84 3.85 -9.04
N GLU A 161 -12.47 4.96 -8.39
CA GLU A 161 -11.59 4.96 -7.22
C GLU A 161 -12.30 4.38 -6.00
N LEU A 162 -13.56 4.75 -5.80
CA LEU A 162 -14.38 4.22 -4.70
C LEU A 162 -14.63 2.71 -4.85
N TRP A 163 -14.94 2.24 -6.06
CA TRP A 163 -15.14 0.81 -6.33
C TRP A 163 -13.87 -0.03 -6.14
N THR A 164 -12.72 0.55 -6.34
CA THR A 164 -11.43 -0.14 -6.15
C THR A 164 -10.90 -0.06 -4.71
N LEU A 165 -11.54 0.74 -3.86
CA LEU A 165 -11.14 0.97 -2.46
C LEU A 165 -10.85 -0.33 -1.68
N PRO A 166 -11.72 -1.37 -1.68
CA PRO A 166 -11.47 -2.59 -0.93
C PRO A 166 -10.17 -3.30 -1.34
N VAL A 167 -9.89 -3.32 -2.64
CA VAL A 167 -8.68 -3.96 -3.19
C VAL A 167 -7.45 -3.13 -2.93
N LEU A 168 -7.54 -1.81 -3.07
CA LEU A 168 -6.41 -0.90 -2.82
C LEU A 168 -5.99 -0.89 -1.33
N VAL A 169 -6.94 -0.98 -0.40
CA VAL A 169 -6.65 -1.14 1.04
C VAL A 169 -5.84 -2.42 1.28
N ARG A 170 -6.23 -3.55 0.69
CA ARG A 170 -5.48 -4.81 0.78
C ARG A 170 -4.08 -4.68 0.22
N ILE A 171 -3.91 -4.01 -0.92
CA ILE A 171 -2.59 -3.76 -1.53
C ILE A 171 -1.67 -3.02 -0.56
N VAL A 172 -2.15 -1.94 0.06
CA VAL A 172 -1.35 -1.15 1.01
C VAL A 172 -1.01 -1.95 2.27
N LEU A 173 -1.93 -2.76 2.77
CA LEU A 173 -1.67 -3.65 3.91
C LEU A 173 -0.62 -4.71 3.58
N ILE A 174 -0.69 -5.33 2.39
CA ILE A 174 0.30 -6.31 1.89
C ILE A 174 1.67 -5.65 1.71
N GLU A 175 1.71 -4.44 1.16
CA GLU A 175 2.94 -3.65 1.02
C GLU A 175 3.60 -3.40 2.38
N GLY A 176 2.82 -2.98 3.38
CA GLY A 176 3.31 -2.78 4.74
C GLY A 176 3.79 -4.09 5.40
N LEU A 177 3.06 -5.21 5.19
CA LEU A 177 3.48 -6.53 5.66
C LEU A 177 4.79 -6.98 5.03
N ALA A 178 4.99 -6.74 3.73
CA ALA A 178 6.25 -7.03 3.05
C ALA A 178 7.42 -6.19 3.62
N GLY A 179 7.17 -4.94 4.00
CA GLY A 179 8.15 -4.09 4.70
C GLY A 179 8.55 -4.66 6.06
N CYS A 180 7.57 -5.02 6.90
CA CYS A 180 7.84 -5.68 8.20
C CYS A 180 8.58 -7.00 8.01
N ALA A 181 8.16 -7.82 7.06
CA ALA A 181 8.81 -9.10 6.77
C ALA A 181 10.28 -8.94 6.33
N ALA A 182 10.59 -7.91 5.53
CA ALA A 182 11.97 -7.60 5.15
C ALA A 182 12.83 -7.24 6.37
N ALA A 183 12.31 -6.42 7.28
CA ALA A 183 13.00 -6.04 8.52
C ALA A 183 13.25 -7.26 9.41
N ILE A 184 12.25 -8.12 9.60
CA ILE A 184 12.35 -9.37 10.34
C ILE A 184 13.44 -10.28 9.76
N ALA A 185 13.46 -10.47 8.43
CA ALA A 185 14.46 -11.32 7.79
C ALA A 185 15.88 -10.81 8.00
N LEU A 186 16.11 -9.51 7.81
CA LEU A 186 17.43 -8.90 8.03
C LEU A 186 17.88 -9.03 9.48
N ARG A 187 16.97 -8.90 10.42
CA ARG A 187 17.26 -9.03 11.86
C ARG A 187 17.63 -10.47 12.23
N LEU A 188 16.87 -11.45 11.74
CA LEU A 188 17.17 -12.87 12.00
C LEU A 188 18.51 -13.30 11.35
N GLU A 189 18.83 -12.80 10.17
CA GLU A 189 20.14 -13.00 9.51
C GLU A 189 21.27 -12.39 10.35
N ALA A 190 21.04 -11.20 10.93
CA ALA A 190 22.00 -10.56 11.81
C ALA A 190 22.21 -11.34 13.12
N TYR A 191 21.15 -11.90 13.70
CA TYR A 191 21.25 -12.78 14.87
C TYR A 191 22.07 -14.05 14.57
N SER A 192 21.79 -14.71 13.45
CA SER A 192 22.58 -15.89 13.03
C SER A 192 24.06 -15.56 12.83
N SER A 193 24.37 -14.39 12.29
CA SER A 193 25.75 -13.93 12.18
C SER A 193 26.39 -13.65 13.54
N ALA A 194 25.65 -13.06 14.48
CA ALA A 194 26.12 -12.80 15.82
C ALA A 194 26.38 -14.11 16.60
N GLU A 195 25.49 -15.09 16.48
CA GLU A 195 25.65 -16.42 17.03
C GLU A 195 26.92 -17.07 16.50
N PHE A 196 27.11 -17.09 15.19
CA PHE A 196 28.31 -17.65 14.55
C PHE A 196 29.60 -17.06 15.12
N TRP A 197 29.71 -15.74 15.21
CA TRP A 197 30.89 -15.08 15.76
C TRP A 197 31.04 -15.32 17.24
N ALA A 198 29.95 -15.29 18.01
CA ALA A 198 29.96 -15.50 19.45
C ALA A 198 30.43 -16.94 19.82
N GLU A 199 29.91 -17.96 19.16
CA GLU A 199 30.28 -19.34 19.36
C GLU A 199 31.79 -19.56 19.13
N HIS A 200 32.33 -19.05 18.03
CA HIS A 200 33.75 -19.15 17.71
C HIS A 200 34.64 -18.43 18.73
N LEU A 201 34.23 -17.23 19.17
CA LEU A 201 35.00 -16.48 20.15
C LEU A 201 34.92 -17.13 21.54
N ILE A 202 33.82 -17.75 21.94
CA ILE A 202 33.65 -18.48 23.17
C ILE A 202 34.54 -19.73 23.15
N ASP A 203 34.57 -20.46 22.02
CA ASP A 203 35.44 -21.64 21.86
C ASP A 203 36.93 -21.28 21.97
N ILE A 204 37.36 -20.23 21.29
CA ILE A 204 38.72 -19.69 21.39
C ILE A 204 39.04 -19.27 22.82
N ALA A 205 38.13 -18.56 23.49
CA ALA A 205 38.35 -18.15 24.88
C ALA A 205 38.57 -19.30 25.83
N ALA A 206 37.91 -20.47 25.58
CA ALA A 206 38.02 -21.65 26.40
C ALA A 206 39.27 -22.50 26.11
N HIS A 207 39.69 -22.58 24.81
CA HIS A 207 40.72 -23.53 24.39
C HIS A 207 42.03 -22.90 23.93
N THR A 208 41.97 -21.78 23.25
CA THR A 208 43.15 -21.11 22.61
C THR A 208 43.10 -19.59 22.80
N PRO A 209 43.15 -19.04 24.02
CA PRO A 209 42.94 -17.59 24.25
C PRO A 209 43.93 -16.70 23.49
N ASN A 210 45.10 -17.21 23.10
CA ASN A 210 46.11 -16.46 22.31
C ASN A 210 45.63 -16.16 20.88
N ASP A 211 44.68 -16.93 20.36
CA ASP A 211 44.15 -16.75 19.02
C ASP A 211 42.99 -15.73 18.96
N MET A 212 42.65 -15.12 20.09
CA MET A 212 41.56 -14.13 20.19
C MET A 212 41.82 -12.90 19.31
N LEU A 213 43.06 -12.35 19.33
CA LEU A 213 43.36 -11.15 18.57
C LEU A 213 43.23 -11.36 17.03
N PRO A 214 43.84 -12.40 16.42
CA PRO A 214 43.64 -12.72 15.02
C PRO A 214 42.14 -12.85 14.64
N ARG A 215 41.34 -13.47 15.49
CA ARG A 215 39.92 -13.70 15.20
C ARG A 215 39.10 -12.40 15.27
N VAL A 216 39.39 -11.55 16.24
CA VAL A 216 38.78 -10.22 16.32
C VAL A 216 39.19 -9.36 15.12
N ALA A 217 40.43 -9.47 14.62
CA ALA A 217 40.88 -8.78 13.42
C ALA A 217 40.14 -9.30 12.16
N GLU A 218 39.88 -10.59 12.06
CA GLU A 218 39.06 -11.16 10.98
C GLU A 218 37.62 -10.62 11.03
N MET A 219 37.00 -10.58 12.21
CA MET A 219 35.68 -9.98 12.41
C MET A 219 35.67 -8.48 12.04
N ALA A 220 36.75 -7.75 12.30
CA ALA A 220 36.89 -6.35 11.92
C ALA A 220 36.82 -6.15 10.39
N HIS A 221 37.35 -7.07 9.60
CA HIS A 221 37.29 -7.03 8.15
C HIS A 221 35.89 -7.31 7.60
N ALA A 222 35.12 -8.13 8.29
CA ALA A 222 33.73 -8.44 7.92
C ALA A 222 32.76 -7.28 8.27
N ASP A 223 33.16 -6.36 9.13
CA ASP A 223 32.42 -5.18 9.61
C ASP A 223 30.94 -5.46 9.96
N PRO A 224 30.62 -6.44 10.80
CA PRO A 224 29.24 -6.81 11.08
C PRO A 224 28.48 -5.80 11.94
N PHE A 225 29.18 -4.85 12.59
CA PHE A 225 28.62 -3.84 13.49
C PHE A 225 27.85 -2.71 12.77
N VAL A 226 27.73 -2.77 11.44
CA VAL A 226 26.78 -1.94 10.67
C VAL A 226 25.34 -2.26 11.05
N SER A 227 25.05 -3.52 11.44
CA SER A 227 23.72 -3.92 11.88
C SER A 227 23.55 -3.71 13.39
N PRO A 228 22.59 -2.86 13.82
CA PRO A 228 22.23 -2.75 15.24
C PRO A 228 21.81 -4.07 15.88
N ALA A 229 21.06 -4.87 15.13
CA ALA A 229 20.58 -6.19 15.59
C ALA A 229 21.76 -7.15 15.85
N PHE A 230 22.77 -7.15 14.95
CA PHE A 230 24.01 -7.90 15.19
C PHE A 230 24.69 -7.44 16.48
N ALA A 231 24.90 -6.15 16.64
CA ALA A 231 25.64 -5.60 17.79
C ALA A 231 24.94 -5.90 19.11
N ALA A 232 23.61 -5.75 19.18
CA ALA A 232 22.84 -6.04 20.37
C ALA A 232 22.91 -7.53 20.74
N GLU A 233 22.74 -8.42 19.78
CA GLU A 233 22.76 -9.87 19.99
C GLU A 233 24.16 -10.37 20.32
N PHE A 234 25.19 -9.88 19.63
CA PHE A 234 26.58 -10.22 19.90
C PHE A 234 27.00 -9.85 21.33
N TYR A 235 26.64 -8.65 21.77
CA TYR A 235 26.93 -8.23 23.15
C TYR A 235 26.19 -9.11 24.16
N ARG A 236 24.92 -9.37 23.95
CA ARG A 236 24.10 -10.27 24.81
C ARG A 236 24.70 -11.68 24.94
N LEU A 237 25.25 -12.21 23.84
CA LEU A 237 25.81 -13.57 23.82
C LEU A 237 27.16 -13.68 24.54
N LEU A 238 27.98 -12.62 24.55
CA LEU A 238 29.33 -12.64 25.08
C LEU A 238 29.44 -12.04 26.47
N GLU A 239 28.54 -11.15 26.88
CA GLU A 239 28.61 -10.48 28.18
C GLU A 239 28.60 -11.49 29.34
N GLY A 240 29.59 -11.37 30.24
CA GLY A 240 29.70 -12.20 31.42
C GLY A 240 30.11 -13.66 31.22
N LYS A 241 30.42 -14.09 29.96
CA LYS A 241 30.73 -15.50 29.67
C LYS A 241 32.18 -15.90 30.05
N HIS A 242 33.18 -15.15 29.63
CA HIS A 242 34.58 -15.47 29.87
C HIS A 242 35.48 -14.20 29.89
N PRO A 243 36.50 -14.09 30.77
CA PRO A 243 37.34 -12.90 30.82
C PRO A 243 38.10 -12.56 29.52
N ALA A 244 38.52 -13.58 28.75
CA ALA A 244 39.22 -13.39 27.49
C ALA A 244 38.36 -12.70 26.41
N LEU A 245 37.02 -12.77 26.50
CA LEU A 245 36.08 -12.12 25.58
C LEU A 245 36.05 -10.60 25.76
N LYS A 246 36.67 -10.06 26.83
CA LYS A 246 36.74 -8.61 27.04
C LYS A 246 37.36 -7.88 25.86
N LEU A 247 38.35 -8.51 25.16
CA LEU A 247 38.94 -7.91 23.96
C LEU A 247 37.89 -7.73 22.86
N ALA A 248 37.06 -8.72 22.58
CA ALA A 248 36.03 -8.65 21.55
C ALA A 248 34.94 -7.66 21.95
N LEU A 249 34.52 -7.60 23.21
CA LEU A 249 33.54 -6.62 23.71
C LEU A 249 34.08 -5.18 23.61
N THR A 250 35.36 -4.96 24.03
CA THR A 250 35.99 -3.63 23.89
C THR A 250 36.09 -3.20 22.42
N PHE A 251 36.40 -4.15 21.52
CA PHE A 251 36.41 -3.88 20.08
C PHE A 251 34.99 -3.49 19.59
N ALA A 252 33.96 -4.22 20.00
CA ALA A 252 32.57 -3.90 19.66
C ALA A 252 32.19 -2.48 20.15
N GLU A 253 32.52 -2.13 21.39
CA GLU A 253 32.30 -0.80 21.95
C GLU A 253 33.00 0.32 21.13
N GLN A 254 34.25 0.08 20.73
CA GLN A 254 34.98 1.00 19.90
C GLN A 254 34.34 1.20 18.51
N GLN A 255 33.90 0.11 17.89
CA GLN A 255 33.21 0.17 16.60
C GLN A 255 31.91 0.96 16.70
N LEU A 256 31.12 0.77 17.74
CA LEU A 256 29.91 1.53 17.98
C LEU A 256 30.19 3.00 18.29
N ALA A 257 31.23 3.29 19.10
CA ALA A 257 31.64 4.65 19.42
C ALA A 257 32.09 5.42 18.16
N GLN A 258 32.85 4.78 17.24
CA GLN A 258 33.22 5.36 15.95
C GLN A 258 32.03 5.75 15.09
N ARG A 259 30.89 5.01 15.24
CA ARG A 259 29.59 5.29 14.58
C ARG A 259 28.71 6.28 15.36
N GLY A 260 29.24 6.90 16.43
CA GLY A 260 28.51 7.88 17.22
C GLY A 260 27.42 7.29 18.13
N THR A 261 27.46 5.98 18.41
CA THR A 261 26.47 5.29 19.24
C THR A 261 27.14 4.53 20.41
N SER A 262 26.34 3.86 21.24
CA SER A 262 26.82 3.04 22.34
C SER A 262 26.00 1.76 22.44
N VAL A 263 26.56 0.74 23.09
CA VAL A 263 25.86 -0.57 23.31
C VAL A 263 24.48 -0.36 23.91
N GLY A 264 24.33 0.42 24.96
CA GLY A 264 23.04 0.68 25.59
C GLY A 264 22.03 1.29 24.61
N ARG A 265 22.44 2.30 23.83
CA ARG A 265 21.56 2.91 22.83
C ARG A 265 21.15 1.95 21.72
N VAL A 266 22.06 1.05 21.31
CA VAL A 266 21.75 0.03 20.29
C VAL A 266 20.76 -0.99 20.84
N ILE A 267 20.95 -1.50 22.05
CA ILE A 267 20.03 -2.45 22.70
C ILE A 267 18.64 -1.84 22.89
N ASP A 268 18.57 -0.60 23.39
CA ASP A 268 17.31 0.10 23.58
C ASP A 268 16.60 0.39 22.25
N GLY A 269 17.37 0.76 21.23
CA GLY A 269 16.87 0.99 19.89
C GLY A 269 16.29 -0.26 19.26
N GLU A 270 17.01 -1.39 19.37
CA GLU A 270 16.58 -2.67 18.85
C GLU A 270 15.32 -3.20 19.55
N SER A 271 15.25 -3.06 20.88
CA SER A 271 14.06 -3.45 21.65
C SER A 271 12.83 -2.65 21.24
N ARG A 272 12.98 -1.34 21.01
CA ARG A 272 11.88 -0.49 20.50
C ARG A 272 11.47 -0.86 19.08
N ALA A 273 12.44 -1.16 18.20
CA ALA A 273 12.15 -1.58 16.83
C ALA A 273 11.38 -2.91 16.81
N GLN A 274 11.78 -3.89 17.61
CA GLN A 274 11.07 -5.17 17.74
C GLN A 274 9.62 -4.97 18.21
N ALA A 275 9.40 -4.13 19.23
CA ALA A 275 8.07 -3.83 19.74
C ALA A 275 7.20 -3.13 18.70
N ALA A 276 7.76 -2.19 17.94
CA ALA A 276 7.07 -1.51 16.86
C ALA A 276 6.69 -2.48 15.72
N ASP A 277 7.61 -3.35 15.30
CA ASP A 277 7.34 -4.36 14.27
C ASP A 277 6.26 -5.35 14.70
N GLN A 278 6.26 -5.77 15.98
CA GLN A 278 5.24 -6.65 16.53
C GLN A 278 3.84 -6.03 16.44
N VAL A 279 3.69 -4.78 16.85
CA VAL A 279 2.43 -4.04 16.78
C VAL A 279 2.02 -3.85 15.32
N SER A 280 2.94 -3.41 14.48
CA SER A 280 2.70 -3.10 13.07
C SER A 280 2.25 -4.34 12.27
N ILE A 281 2.90 -5.50 12.46
CA ILE A 281 2.51 -6.73 11.76
C ILE A 281 1.17 -7.25 12.26
N ALA A 282 0.92 -7.24 13.58
CA ALA A 282 -0.34 -7.65 14.17
C ALA A 282 -1.51 -6.79 13.70
N ASN A 283 -1.35 -5.46 13.67
CA ASN A 283 -2.35 -4.52 13.18
C ASN A 283 -2.71 -4.81 11.72
N ARG A 284 -1.71 -4.98 10.85
CA ARG A 284 -1.94 -5.24 9.43
C ARG A 284 -2.60 -6.57 9.14
N ILE A 285 -2.19 -7.65 9.85
CA ILE A 285 -2.83 -8.96 9.71
C ILE A 285 -4.29 -8.93 10.17
N ASN A 286 -4.55 -8.31 11.32
CA ASN A 286 -5.91 -8.18 11.83
C ASN A 286 -6.77 -7.29 10.92
N SER A 287 -6.19 -6.24 10.34
CA SER A 287 -6.85 -5.39 9.37
C SER A 287 -7.16 -6.13 8.07
N LEU A 288 -6.24 -6.96 7.57
CA LEU A 288 -6.51 -7.80 6.41
C LEU A 288 -7.72 -8.72 6.63
N ARG A 289 -7.83 -9.36 7.80
CA ARG A 289 -9.01 -10.18 8.13
C ARG A 289 -10.30 -9.35 8.16
N ARG A 290 -10.28 -8.17 8.80
CA ARG A 290 -11.47 -7.29 8.89
C ARG A 290 -11.92 -6.75 7.53
N VAL A 291 -10.98 -6.39 6.66
CA VAL A 291 -11.24 -5.82 5.33
C VAL A 291 -12.02 -6.81 4.45
N VAL A 292 -11.81 -8.12 4.62
CA VAL A 292 -12.53 -9.16 3.87
C VAL A 292 -14.02 -9.21 4.25
N ASP A 293 -14.31 -9.09 5.54
CA ASP A 293 -15.68 -9.27 6.07
C ASP A 293 -16.51 -7.99 6.08
N TYR A 294 -15.87 -6.83 5.75
CA TYR A 294 -16.52 -5.53 5.86
C TYR A 294 -17.47 -5.25 4.68
N ASN A 295 -18.63 -4.65 4.98
CA ASN A 295 -19.58 -4.19 3.97
C ASN A 295 -19.14 -2.87 3.32
N TRP A 296 -18.26 -2.96 2.34
CA TRP A 296 -17.72 -1.81 1.61
C TRP A 296 -18.79 -1.02 0.86
N SER A 297 -19.91 -1.65 0.51
CA SER A 297 -20.99 -1.00 -0.22
C SER A 297 -21.56 0.19 0.54
N GLU A 298 -21.78 0.04 1.85
CA GLU A 298 -22.27 1.13 2.70
C GLU A 298 -21.28 2.27 2.82
N LEU A 299 -19.98 1.97 3.00
CA LEU A 299 -18.94 2.99 3.06
C LEU A 299 -18.85 3.77 1.74
N ILE A 300 -18.85 3.07 0.60
CA ILE A 300 -18.79 3.68 -0.74
C ILE A 300 -19.97 4.65 -0.93
N GLU A 301 -21.17 4.29 -0.48
CA GLU A 301 -22.33 5.17 -0.58
C GLU A 301 -22.23 6.40 0.33
N ARG A 302 -21.75 6.24 1.56
CA ARG A 302 -21.56 7.37 2.49
C ARG A 302 -20.50 8.34 2.01
N VAL A 303 -19.39 7.82 1.47
CA VAL A 303 -18.26 8.64 0.97
C VAL A 303 -18.54 9.20 -0.43
N GLY A 304 -19.38 8.53 -1.24
CA GLY A 304 -19.62 8.86 -2.64
C GLY A 304 -20.28 10.22 -2.85
N ILE A 305 -19.59 11.18 -3.44
CA ILE A 305 -20.16 12.49 -3.76
C ILE A 305 -21.32 12.40 -4.75
N VAL A 306 -21.24 11.47 -5.71
CA VAL A 306 -22.33 11.22 -6.67
C VAL A 306 -23.59 10.78 -5.95
N ASP A 307 -23.48 9.85 -4.98
CA ASP A 307 -24.62 9.38 -4.20
C ASP A 307 -25.24 10.52 -3.35
N ARG A 308 -24.40 11.36 -2.75
CA ARG A 308 -24.86 12.54 -1.99
C ARG A 308 -25.63 13.52 -2.87
N ILE A 309 -25.14 13.80 -4.09
CA ILE A 309 -25.84 14.68 -5.02
C ILE A 309 -27.16 14.03 -5.50
N LEU A 310 -27.13 12.74 -5.85
CA LEU A 310 -28.35 12.04 -6.31
C LEU A 310 -29.38 11.84 -5.19
N ALA A 311 -28.99 11.93 -3.93
CA ALA A 311 -29.92 11.91 -2.79
C ALA A 311 -30.86 13.12 -2.76
N ASP A 312 -30.47 14.24 -3.40
CA ASP A 312 -31.29 15.43 -3.55
C ASP A 312 -32.34 15.29 -4.67
N ASP A 313 -32.58 14.07 -5.20
CA ASP A 313 -33.60 13.78 -6.20
C ASP A 313 -34.97 14.34 -5.79
N PRO A 314 -35.60 15.26 -6.58
CA PRO A 314 -36.86 15.90 -6.23
C PRO A 314 -37.98 14.91 -5.99
N ALA A 315 -37.98 13.76 -6.69
CA ALA A 315 -38.93 12.68 -6.49
C ALA A 315 -38.68 11.86 -5.22
N ARG A 316 -37.54 12.06 -4.54
CA ARG A 316 -37.09 11.30 -3.36
C ARG A 316 -37.04 9.79 -3.58
N ALA A 317 -37.00 9.34 -4.84
CA ALA A 317 -37.02 7.91 -5.19
C ALA A 317 -35.63 7.29 -5.07
N TYR A 318 -34.55 8.04 -5.36
CA TYR A 318 -33.19 7.51 -5.35
C TYR A 318 -32.81 6.84 -4.03
N MET A 319 -33.07 7.47 -2.90
CA MET A 319 -32.73 6.94 -1.57
C MET A 319 -33.58 5.72 -1.17
N GLN A 320 -34.71 5.48 -1.82
CA GLN A 320 -35.58 4.33 -1.56
C GLN A 320 -35.16 3.08 -2.36
N MET A 321 -34.21 3.23 -3.29
CA MET A 321 -33.70 2.15 -4.12
C MET A 321 -32.69 1.27 -3.37
N ASP A 322 -32.62 0.01 -3.77
CA ASP A 322 -31.56 -0.89 -3.33
C ASP A 322 -30.20 -0.51 -3.92
N PHE A 323 -29.14 -1.06 -3.35
CA PHE A 323 -27.76 -0.79 -3.76
C PHE A 323 -27.51 -1.09 -5.24
N ILE A 324 -28.09 -2.19 -5.76
CA ILE A 324 -27.91 -2.63 -7.16
C ILE A 324 -28.56 -1.63 -8.10
N THR A 325 -29.77 -1.17 -7.78
CA THR A 325 -30.48 -0.16 -8.57
C THR A 325 -29.73 1.16 -8.56
N ARG A 326 -29.30 1.66 -7.40
CA ARG A 326 -28.44 2.85 -7.31
C ARG A 326 -27.14 2.67 -8.10
N GLY A 327 -26.60 1.45 -8.15
CA GLY A 327 -25.43 1.10 -8.97
C GLY A 327 -25.63 1.40 -10.47
N ARG A 328 -26.83 1.20 -11.02
CA ARG A 328 -27.15 1.54 -12.42
C ARG A 328 -27.09 3.05 -12.68
N TYR A 329 -27.53 3.86 -11.72
CA TYR A 329 -27.46 5.30 -11.79
C TYR A 329 -26.00 5.79 -11.72
N ARG A 330 -25.21 5.26 -10.79
CA ARG A 330 -23.78 5.54 -10.71
C ARG A 330 -23.06 5.20 -12.01
N HIS A 331 -23.33 4.02 -12.57
CA HIS A 331 -22.76 3.64 -13.87
C HIS A 331 -23.19 4.55 -15.02
N ALA A 332 -24.45 5.02 -15.02
CA ALA A 332 -24.92 5.97 -16.01
C ALA A 332 -24.16 7.31 -15.89
N VAL A 333 -23.98 7.83 -14.69
CA VAL A 333 -23.19 9.05 -14.42
C VAL A 333 -21.75 8.87 -14.88
N GLU A 334 -21.08 7.79 -14.50
CA GLU A 334 -19.71 7.46 -14.91
C GLU A 334 -19.58 7.41 -16.45
N SER A 335 -20.50 6.69 -17.12
CA SER A 335 -20.50 6.58 -18.58
C SER A 335 -20.71 7.92 -19.27
N LEU A 336 -21.58 8.77 -18.74
CA LEU A 336 -21.85 10.12 -19.28
C LEU A 336 -20.65 11.03 -19.05
N ALA A 337 -20.06 11.02 -17.87
CA ALA A 337 -18.86 11.79 -17.54
C ALA A 337 -17.69 11.45 -18.47
N GLN A 338 -17.42 10.18 -18.69
CA GLN A 338 -16.36 9.74 -19.61
C GLN A 338 -16.59 10.18 -21.06
N ARG A 339 -17.84 10.21 -21.53
CA ARG A 339 -18.16 10.58 -22.89
C ARG A 339 -18.24 12.09 -23.12
N SER A 340 -18.63 12.86 -22.10
CA SER A 340 -18.69 14.32 -22.15
C SER A 340 -17.35 14.97 -21.81
N GLY A 341 -16.48 14.29 -21.05
CA GLY A 341 -15.27 14.86 -20.47
C GLY A 341 -15.54 15.73 -19.24
N SER A 342 -16.76 15.66 -18.69
CA SER A 342 -17.16 16.38 -17.48
C SER A 342 -16.85 15.56 -16.23
N ALA A 343 -16.75 16.20 -15.05
CA ALA A 343 -16.65 15.49 -13.78
C ALA A 343 -17.96 14.74 -13.47
N GLU A 344 -17.86 13.57 -12.81
CA GLU A 344 -19.04 12.78 -12.41
C GLU A 344 -20.01 13.57 -11.50
N SER A 345 -19.47 14.36 -10.57
CA SER A 345 -20.25 15.27 -9.72
C SER A 345 -21.01 16.34 -10.50
N GLU A 346 -20.45 16.83 -11.60
CA GLU A 346 -21.10 17.81 -12.47
C GLU A 346 -22.24 17.17 -13.26
N VAL A 347 -22.03 15.97 -13.80
CA VAL A 347 -23.08 15.21 -14.49
C VAL A 347 -24.25 14.92 -13.55
N ALA A 348 -23.96 14.47 -12.31
CA ALA A 348 -24.99 14.22 -11.32
C ALA A 348 -25.78 15.49 -10.96
N ARG A 349 -25.08 16.61 -10.71
CA ARG A 349 -25.72 17.90 -10.38
C ARG A 349 -26.61 18.39 -11.52
N ARG A 350 -26.13 18.30 -12.75
CA ARG A 350 -26.91 18.71 -13.93
C ARG A 350 -28.19 17.88 -14.11
N ALA A 351 -28.13 16.57 -13.78
CA ALA A 351 -29.31 15.72 -13.83
C ALA A 351 -30.36 16.11 -12.75
N ILE A 352 -29.91 16.50 -11.55
CA ILE A 352 -30.80 17.03 -10.49
C ILE A 352 -31.40 18.38 -10.91
N GLU A 353 -30.60 19.32 -11.42
CA GLU A 353 -31.08 20.64 -11.87
C GLU A 353 -32.20 20.49 -12.91
N LEU A 354 -32.07 19.56 -13.87
CA LEU A 354 -33.12 19.31 -14.84
C LEU A 354 -34.37 18.70 -14.20
N ALA A 355 -34.21 17.75 -13.26
CA ALA A 355 -35.33 17.17 -12.54
C ALA A 355 -36.08 18.22 -11.69
N GLU A 356 -35.41 19.21 -11.14
CA GLU A 356 -36.01 20.34 -10.41
C GLU A 356 -36.81 21.27 -11.35
N VAL A 357 -36.27 21.62 -12.51
CA VAL A 357 -36.91 22.50 -13.50
C VAL A 357 -38.17 21.88 -14.04
N ASP A 358 -38.19 20.59 -14.31
CA ASP A 358 -39.32 19.87 -14.88
C ASP A 358 -40.41 19.51 -13.86
N CYS A 359 -40.31 19.99 -12.61
CA CYS A 359 -41.38 19.93 -11.61
C CYS A 359 -42.56 20.88 -11.93
N ALA A 360 -42.55 21.60 -13.04
CA ALA A 360 -43.62 22.52 -13.45
C ALA A 360 -44.90 21.79 -13.89
N PRO A 361 -46.11 22.33 -13.64
CA PRO A 361 -47.36 21.72 -14.08
C PRO A 361 -47.42 21.61 -15.62
N GLY A 362 -47.64 20.38 -16.13
CA GLY A 362 -47.79 20.12 -17.55
C GLY A 362 -46.62 19.36 -18.19
N THR A 363 -45.55 19.10 -17.45
CA THR A 363 -44.42 18.25 -17.87
C THR A 363 -44.71 16.76 -17.65
N ASP A 364 -43.91 15.87 -18.26
CA ASP A 364 -44.01 14.41 -18.06
C ASP A 364 -43.89 14.10 -16.53
N PRO A 365 -44.84 13.41 -15.92
CA PRO A 365 -44.78 13.07 -14.50
C PRO A 365 -43.52 12.35 -14.05
N HIS A 366 -42.81 11.72 -14.95
CA HIS A 366 -41.53 11.04 -14.68
C HIS A 366 -40.33 11.97 -14.74
N ALA A 367 -40.48 13.20 -15.28
CA ALA A 367 -39.37 14.12 -15.51
C ALA A 367 -38.80 14.73 -14.22
N HIS A 368 -39.57 14.70 -13.08
CA HIS A 368 -39.03 15.15 -11.79
C HIS A 368 -38.22 14.09 -11.06
N HIS A 369 -37.95 12.97 -11.69
CA HIS A 369 -37.05 11.96 -11.15
C HIS A 369 -35.74 11.94 -11.94
N VAL A 370 -34.63 12.01 -11.27
CA VAL A 370 -33.28 12.00 -11.87
C VAL A 370 -33.06 10.82 -12.82
N GLY A 371 -33.71 9.68 -12.58
CA GLY A 371 -33.67 8.51 -13.44
C GLY A 371 -34.19 8.74 -14.86
N TYR A 372 -35.09 9.68 -15.04
CA TYR A 372 -35.57 10.06 -16.37
C TYR A 372 -34.43 10.49 -17.30
N TYR A 373 -33.47 11.28 -16.77
CA TYR A 373 -32.32 11.79 -17.48
C TYR A 373 -31.14 10.83 -17.53
N LEU A 374 -30.94 10.01 -16.51
CA LEU A 374 -29.78 9.11 -16.44
C LEU A 374 -29.99 7.79 -17.17
N ILE A 375 -31.18 7.18 -17.07
CA ILE A 375 -31.48 5.85 -17.61
C ILE A 375 -32.81 5.77 -18.37
N GLY A 376 -33.63 6.81 -18.28
CA GLY A 376 -34.98 6.88 -18.87
C GLY A 376 -35.01 7.53 -20.24
N ARG A 377 -36.23 7.99 -20.62
CA ARG A 377 -36.53 8.57 -21.96
C ARG A 377 -35.82 9.91 -22.19
N GLY A 378 -35.50 10.67 -21.14
CA GLY A 378 -34.81 11.94 -21.23
C GLY A 378 -33.32 11.84 -21.50
N ARG A 379 -32.75 10.62 -21.46
CA ARG A 379 -31.31 10.37 -21.54
C ARG A 379 -30.66 10.93 -22.81
N ASP A 380 -31.29 10.73 -23.98
CA ASP A 380 -30.73 11.19 -25.27
C ASP A 380 -30.66 12.73 -25.36
N ALA A 381 -31.64 13.44 -24.78
CA ALA A 381 -31.62 14.89 -24.68
C ALA A 381 -30.54 15.38 -23.69
N PHE A 382 -30.44 14.71 -22.56
CA PHE A 382 -29.43 14.98 -21.54
C PHE A 382 -27.99 14.78 -22.08
N GLU A 383 -27.74 13.67 -22.79
CA GLU A 383 -26.44 13.39 -23.43
C GLU A 383 -26.04 14.48 -24.44
N ARG A 384 -27.00 14.95 -25.23
CA ARG A 384 -26.76 16.07 -26.16
C ARG A 384 -26.46 17.36 -25.41
N GLY A 385 -27.18 17.66 -24.34
CA GLY A 385 -26.95 18.83 -23.50
C GLY A 385 -25.57 18.86 -22.80
N LEU A 386 -25.03 17.69 -22.47
CA LEU A 386 -23.68 17.52 -21.94
C LEU A 386 -22.59 17.57 -23.04
N GLY A 387 -22.95 17.58 -24.32
CA GLY A 387 -21.98 17.45 -25.41
C GLY A 387 -21.32 16.05 -25.45
N ALA A 388 -21.97 15.04 -24.90
CA ALA A 388 -21.43 13.69 -24.81
C ALA A 388 -21.24 13.08 -26.19
N ARG A 389 -20.06 12.49 -26.44
CA ARG A 389 -19.75 11.82 -27.70
C ARG A 389 -20.58 10.53 -27.82
N ALA A 390 -21.16 10.27 -28.97
CA ALA A 390 -21.90 9.04 -29.24
C ALA A 390 -21.03 7.81 -28.91
N PRO A 391 -21.61 6.73 -28.34
CA PRO A 391 -20.90 5.48 -28.10
C PRO A 391 -20.17 4.97 -29.35
N ALA A 392 -19.02 4.32 -29.18
CA ALA A 392 -18.20 3.84 -30.29
C ALA A 392 -18.98 2.91 -31.25
N GLU A 393 -19.89 2.13 -30.70
CA GLU A 393 -20.81 1.23 -31.44
C GLU A 393 -21.71 2.02 -32.41
N TYR A 394 -22.27 3.14 -31.98
CA TYR A 394 -23.10 4.00 -32.82
C TYR A 394 -22.26 4.75 -33.88
N ARG A 395 -21.00 5.10 -33.56
CA ARG A 395 -20.10 5.70 -34.56
C ARG A 395 -19.72 4.71 -35.65
N LEU A 396 -19.52 3.47 -35.32
CA LEU A 396 -19.22 2.40 -36.27
C LEU A 396 -20.46 2.13 -37.17
N ALA A 397 -21.63 2.01 -36.57
CA ALA A 397 -22.89 1.83 -37.32
C ALA A 397 -23.22 3.04 -38.21
N ALA A 398 -22.99 4.26 -37.74
CA ALA A 398 -23.16 5.47 -38.57
C ALA A 398 -22.11 5.59 -39.69
N ARG A 399 -20.86 5.14 -39.48
CA ARG A 399 -19.86 5.02 -40.53
C ARG A 399 -20.21 3.96 -41.56
N LEU A 400 -20.70 2.80 -41.15
CA LEU A 400 -21.12 1.72 -42.05
C LEU A 400 -22.35 2.10 -42.85
N ARG A 401 -23.28 2.93 -42.32
CA ARG A 401 -24.43 3.47 -43.07
C ARG A 401 -24.07 4.54 -44.08
N ARG A 402 -22.88 5.18 -43.96
CA ARG A 402 -22.39 6.20 -44.90
C ARG A 402 -21.62 5.64 -46.10
N TRP A 403 -21.33 4.33 -46.09
CA TRP A 403 -20.79 3.71 -47.31
C TRP A 403 -21.93 3.26 -48.20
N PRO A 404 -22.07 3.89 -49.39
CA PRO A 404 -23.05 3.41 -50.36
C PRO A 404 -22.62 1.99 -50.77
N VAL A 405 -23.55 1.04 -50.61
CA VAL A 405 -23.42 -0.26 -51.23
C VAL A 405 -23.34 0.00 -52.72
N MET A 406 -22.16 -0.12 -53.33
CA MET A 406 -22.03 -0.22 -54.76
C MET A 406 -22.65 -1.56 -55.17
N THR A 407 -23.85 -1.49 -55.73
CA THR A 407 -24.45 -2.53 -56.57
C THR A 407 -23.77 -2.55 -57.91
#